data_8839ff0582ef445a2c4972c41e63dd6d
#
_entry.id   8839ff0582ef445a2c4972c41e63dd6d
#
_cell.length_a   1.000
_cell.length_b   1.000
_cell.length_c   1.000
_cell.angle_alpha   90.00
_cell.angle_beta   90.00
_cell.angle_gamma   90.00
#
_symmetry.space_group_name_H-M   'P 1'
#
loop_
_entity.id
_entity.type
_entity.pdbx_description
1 polymer ?
#
loop_
_entity_poly.entity_id
_entity_poly.type
_entity_poly.pdbx_seq_one_letter_code
_entity_poly.pdbx_strand_id
1 'polypeptide(L)'
;ATVTASGRITAQTAVDISSDITGRIVQIAVKEGNRVRKGDLLIRIDASQYESAVARAEAFLSSAEASALQSRANRDQARRALDRANQLRRTDPNLVSDEQLEQAQTQFEVAEALAKSAEYQVSQSRAGLREARDQLAKTVLRSPIDGQVTRVAVEEGEVAVPGTFSRETGLLMTVSDLSVIQVNVQVDETDVVRLHLGDSTDVTIDAFPDTSFTGRVRQVVPTADRQK
;
A
#
# COMPACT_ATOMS: atom_id res chain seq x y z
N ALA A 1 -28.68 18.97 -37.12
CA ALA A 1 -28.38 20.13 -36.29
C ALA A 1 -26.96 19.97 -35.77
N THR A 2 -26.11 20.98 -35.95
CA THR A 2 -24.74 20.95 -35.48
C THR A 2 -24.69 21.69 -34.14
N VAL A 3 -24.12 21.08 -33.14
CA VAL A 3 -23.87 21.69 -31.82
C VAL A 3 -22.35 21.98 -31.74
N THR A 4 -22.03 23.24 -31.45
CA THR A 4 -20.62 23.66 -31.25
C THR A 4 -20.38 23.95 -29.79
N ALA A 5 -19.29 23.40 -29.25
CA ALA A 5 -18.91 23.64 -27.85
C ALA A 5 -17.38 23.70 -27.74
N SER A 6 -16.91 24.50 -26.79
CA SER A 6 -15.48 24.56 -26.44
C SER A 6 -15.18 23.64 -25.27
N GLY A 7 -13.96 23.15 -25.21
CA GLY A 7 -13.56 22.22 -24.17
C GLY A 7 -12.07 22.13 -23.96
N ARG A 8 -11.68 21.21 -23.06
CA ARG A 8 -10.28 20.92 -22.73
C ARG A 8 -9.93 19.49 -23.10
N ILE A 9 -8.74 19.34 -23.65
CA ILE A 9 -8.15 18.02 -23.92
C ILE A 9 -7.56 17.49 -22.62
N THR A 10 -7.92 16.25 -22.29
CA THR A 10 -7.39 15.55 -21.10
C THR A 10 -7.03 14.12 -21.49
N ALA A 11 -6.07 13.54 -20.76
CA ALA A 11 -5.86 12.10 -20.86
C ALA A 11 -7.08 11.37 -20.28
N GLN A 12 -7.41 10.21 -20.86
CA GLN A 12 -8.49 9.38 -20.33
C GLN A 12 -8.18 8.89 -18.92
N THR A 13 -6.94 8.52 -18.66
CA THR A 13 -6.47 8.06 -17.36
C THR A 13 -5.29 8.92 -16.92
N ALA A 14 -5.45 9.58 -15.80
CA ALA A 14 -4.37 10.29 -15.11
C ALA A 14 -4.36 9.86 -13.65
N VAL A 15 -3.18 9.52 -13.13
CA VAL A 15 -2.98 9.10 -11.75
C VAL A 15 -2.06 10.08 -11.07
N ASP A 16 -2.57 10.66 -9.99
CA ASP A 16 -1.80 11.53 -9.11
C ASP A 16 -1.01 10.67 -8.12
N ILE A 17 0.30 10.87 -8.11
CA ILE A 17 1.22 10.18 -7.22
C ILE A 17 1.43 11.07 -5.99
N SER A 18 1.09 10.53 -4.84
CA SER A 18 1.27 11.15 -3.53
C SER A 18 2.12 10.25 -2.63
N SER A 19 2.65 10.80 -1.55
CA SER A 19 3.32 10.02 -0.52
C SER A 19 2.33 9.56 0.55
N ASP A 20 2.51 8.34 1.02
CA ASP A 20 1.82 7.81 2.21
C ASP A 20 2.63 8.04 3.50
N ILE A 21 3.88 8.48 3.36
CA ILE A 21 4.83 8.68 4.47
C ILE A 21 5.45 10.07 4.41
N THR A 22 5.97 10.52 5.53
CA THR A 22 6.73 11.78 5.60
C THR A 22 8.23 11.47 5.45
N GLY A 23 8.92 12.25 4.61
CA GLY A 23 10.35 12.14 4.47
C GLY A 23 10.91 13.05 3.39
N ARG A 24 12.23 13.28 3.41
CA ARG A 24 12.92 14.11 2.42
C ARG A 24 13.04 13.36 1.09
N ILE A 25 12.74 14.04 -0.01
CA ILE A 25 12.96 13.52 -1.37
C ILE A 25 14.46 13.56 -1.66
N VAL A 26 15.06 12.39 -1.88
CA VAL A 26 16.49 12.26 -2.17
C VAL A 26 16.78 12.12 -3.66
N GLN A 27 15.78 11.68 -4.43
CA GLN A 27 15.93 11.49 -5.87
C GLN A 27 14.59 11.55 -6.58
N ILE A 28 14.57 12.26 -7.72
CA ILE A 28 13.49 12.22 -8.71
C ILE A 28 14.09 11.60 -9.98
N ALA A 29 13.68 10.36 -10.27
CA ALA A 29 14.29 9.56 -11.34
C ALA A 29 13.81 9.95 -12.75
N VAL A 30 12.73 10.72 -12.85
CA VAL A 30 12.05 11.06 -14.11
C VAL A 30 11.75 12.56 -14.16
N LYS A 31 11.59 13.08 -15.38
CA LYS A 31 11.22 14.48 -15.66
C LYS A 31 9.87 14.54 -16.37
N GLU A 32 9.26 15.71 -16.36
CA GLU A 32 8.08 15.97 -17.20
C GLU A 32 8.36 15.60 -18.66
N GLY A 33 7.42 14.94 -19.28
CA GLY A 33 7.55 14.45 -20.64
C GLY A 33 8.19 13.06 -20.77
N ASN A 34 8.78 12.48 -19.73
CA ASN A 34 9.34 11.13 -19.81
C ASN A 34 8.23 10.08 -19.88
N ARG A 35 8.45 9.05 -20.71
CA ARG A 35 7.60 7.85 -20.72
C ARG A 35 8.04 6.91 -19.61
N VAL A 36 7.07 6.35 -18.89
CA VAL A 36 7.27 5.41 -17.79
C VAL A 36 6.37 4.19 -17.98
N ARG A 37 6.85 3.06 -17.49
CA ARG A 37 6.08 1.81 -17.41
C ARG A 37 5.63 1.57 -15.97
N LYS A 38 4.60 0.79 -15.83
CA LYS A 38 4.15 0.32 -14.52
C LYS A 38 5.32 -0.36 -13.77
N GLY A 39 5.61 0.12 -12.56
CA GLY A 39 6.69 -0.35 -11.72
C GLY A 39 7.99 0.45 -11.84
N ASP A 40 8.13 1.34 -12.82
CA ASP A 40 9.32 2.20 -12.93
C ASP A 40 9.45 3.13 -11.72
N LEU A 41 10.71 3.36 -11.30
CA LEU A 41 11.01 4.27 -10.21
C LEU A 41 10.69 5.71 -10.61
N LEU A 42 9.90 6.39 -9.80
CA LEU A 42 9.56 7.80 -9.96
C LEU A 42 10.33 8.68 -8.96
N ILE A 43 10.12 8.41 -7.67
CA ILE A 43 10.65 9.21 -6.57
C ILE A 43 11.21 8.28 -5.50
N ARG A 44 12.31 8.67 -4.88
CA ARG A 44 12.88 8.03 -3.70
C ARG A 44 12.91 9.01 -2.54
N ILE A 45 12.36 8.57 -1.43
CA ILE A 45 12.37 9.28 -0.14
C ILE A 45 13.48 8.72 0.72
N ASP A 46 14.05 9.51 1.62
CA ASP A 46 15.09 9.09 2.56
C ASP A 46 14.57 7.91 3.42
N ALA A 47 15.24 6.78 3.27
CA ALA A 47 14.87 5.53 3.90
C ALA A 47 15.51 5.31 5.27
N SER A 48 16.47 6.15 5.69
CA SER A 48 17.36 5.89 6.84
C SER A 48 16.61 5.58 8.14
N GLN A 49 15.56 6.34 8.45
CA GLN A 49 14.75 6.10 9.64
C GLN A 49 13.92 4.81 9.55
N TYR A 50 13.43 4.46 8.34
CA TYR A 50 12.63 3.27 8.08
C TYR A 50 13.50 2.01 8.10
N GLU A 51 14.72 2.07 7.54
CA GLU A 51 15.71 0.99 7.64
C GLU A 51 16.08 0.71 9.10
N SER A 52 16.28 1.77 9.91
CA SER A 52 16.52 1.64 11.34
C SER A 52 15.33 1.03 12.08
N ALA A 53 14.09 1.35 11.66
CA ALA A 53 12.87 0.74 12.23
C ALA A 53 12.78 -0.75 11.90
N VAL A 54 13.11 -1.15 10.67
CA VAL A 54 13.19 -2.55 10.26
C VAL A 54 14.23 -3.30 11.08
N ALA A 55 15.45 -2.75 11.22
CA ALA A 55 16.51 -3.37 12.01
C ALA A 55 16.09 -3.58 13.48
N ARG A 56 15.42 -2.61 14.09
CA ARG A 56 14.87 -2.75 15.45
C ARG A 56 13.80 -3.85 15.52
N ALA A 57 12.88 -3.89 14.56
CA ALA A 57 11.82 -4.88 14.53
C ALA A 57 12.39 -6.31 14.32
N GLU A 58 13.45 -6.46 13.53
CA GLU A 58 14.17 -7.73 13.35
C GLU A 58 14.83 -8.19 14.66
N ALA A 59 15.46 -7.28 15.40
CA ALA A 59 16.05 -7.58 16.70
C ALA A 59 14.97 -8.03 17.73
N PHE A 60 13.80 -7.36 17.74
CA PHE A 60 12.69 -7.78 18.61
C PHE A 60 12.15 -9.16 18.23
N LEU A 61 12.01 -9.47 16.95
CA LEU A 61 11.60 -10.79 16.49
C LEU A 61 12.61 -11.85 16.92
N SER A 62 13.90 -11.62 16.71
CA SER A 62 14.96 -12.55 17.11
C SER A 62 14.95 -12.84 18.63
N SER A 63 14.73 -11.80 19.44
CA SER A 63 14.61 -11.95 20.90
C SER A 63 13.36 -12.75 21.27
N ALA A 64 12.23 -12.51 20.64
CA ALA A 64 11.00 -13.27 20.88
C ALA A 64 11.14 -14.74 20.47
N GLU A 65 11.80 -15.02 19.33
CA GLU A 65 12.08 -16.38 18.88
C GLU A 65 13.00 -17.14 19.83
N ALA A 66 14.03 -16.48 20.37
CA ALA A 66 14.91 -17.07 21.39
C ALA A 66 14.14 -17.40 22.68
N SER A 67 13.27 -16.51 23.14
CA SER A 67 12.42 -16.75 24.31
C SER A 67 11.43 -17.90 24.07
N ALA A 68 10.84 -17.98 22.88
CA ALA A 68 9.94 -19.06 22.52
C ALA A 68 10.66 -20.42 22.47
N LEU A 69 11.89 -20.45 21.94
CA LEU A 69 12.73 -21.65 21.95
C LEU A 69 13.00 -22.15 23.37
N GLN A 70 13.35 -21.23 24.28
CA GLN A 70 13.58 -21.56 25.69
C GLN A 70 12.29 -22.10 26.36
N SER A 71 11.15 -21.44 26.12
CA SER A 71 9.86 -21.88 26.68
C SER A 71 9.44 -23.25 26.16
N ARG A 72 9.70 -23.53 24.88
CA ARG A 72 9.46 -24.86 24.28
C ARG A 72 10.36 -25.92 24.92
N ALA A 73 11.64 -25.63 25.15
CA ALA A 73 12.54 -26.56 25.83
C ALA A 73 12.06 -26.88 27.25
N ASN A 74 11.58 -25.88 27.99
CA ASN A 74 11.02 -26.06 29.33
C ASN A 74 9.74 -26.93 29.30
N ARG A 75 8.83 -26.67 28.34
CA ARG A 75 7.64 -27.50 28.13
C ARG A 75 8.00 -28.94 27.83
N ASP A 76 8.96 -29.17 26.93
CA ASP A 76 9.39 -30.53 26.55
C ASP A 76 10.06 -31.26 27.70
N GLN A 77 10.78 -30.55 28.60
CA GLN A 77 11.31 -31.09 29.84
C GLN A 77 10.20 -31.52 30.78
N ALA A 78 9.21 -30.67 31.01
CA ALA A 78 8.06 -30.95 31.86
C ALA A 78 7.23 -32.10 31.30
N ARG A 79 7.02 -32.18 29.98
CA ARG A 79 6.36 -33.29 29.31
C ARG A 79 7.07 -34.63 29.56
N ARG A 80 8.38 -34.65 29.38
CA ARG A 80 9.16 -35.88 29.66
C ARG A 80 9.10 -36.28 31.12
N ALA A 81 8.99 -35.35 32.05
CA ALA A 81 8.81 -35.68 33.49
C ALA A 81 7.42 -36.28 33.74
N LEU A 82 6.38 -35.72 33.18
CA LEU A 82 5.03 -36.26 33.25
C LEU A 82 4.92 -37.65 32.62
N ASP A 83 5.50 -37.84 31.43
CA ASP A 83 5.50 -39.12 30.71
C ASP A 83 6.19 -40.22 31.54
N ARG A 84 7.33 -39.88 32.18
CA ARG A 84 8.02 -40.81 33.10
C ARG A 84 7.17 -41.18 34.31
N ALA A 85 6.53 -40.18 34.96
CA ALA A 85 5.65 -40.40 36.08
C ALA A 85 4.47 -41.32 35.74
N ASN A 86 3.85 -41.09 34.58
CA ASN A 86 2.77 -41.92 34.04
C ASN A 86 3.26 -43.36 33.73
N GLN A 87 4.45 -43.50 33.20
CA GLN A 87 5.03 -44.80 32.88
C GLN A 87 5.33 -45.64 34.13
N LEU A 88 5.94 -45.00 35.15
CA LEU A 88 6.21 -45.64 36.44
C LEU A 88 4.91 -46.09 37.13
N ARG A 89 3.91 -45.26 37.14
CA ARG A 89 2.60 -45.55 37.75
C ARG A 89 1.88 -46.71 37.01
N ARG A 90 2.04 -46.83 35.71
CA ARG A 90 1.49 -47.97 34.94
C ARG A 90 2.21 -49.30 35.29
N THR A 91 3.50 -49.24 35.61
CA THR A 91 4.29 -50.41 35.98
C THR A 91 3.97 -50.88 37.39
N ASP A 92 3.91 -49.96 38.35
CA ASP A 92 3.50 -50.23 39.74
C ASP A 92 2.85 -48.95 40.32
N PRO A 93 1.56 -49.00 40.71
CA PRO A 93 0.84 -47.86 41.28
C PRO A 93 1.45 -47.27 42.56
N ASN A 94 2.28 -48.03 43.27
CA ASN A 94 2.93 -47.57 44.50
C ASN A 94 4.24 -46.79 44.26
N LEU A 95 4.75 -46.73 43.02
CA LEU A 95 5.99 -46.03 42.70
C LEU A 95 5.80 -44.52 42.57
N VAL A 96 4.60 -44.03 42.31
CA VAL A 96 4.27 -42.59 42.16
C VAL A 96 3.00 -42.32 42.88
N SER A 97 3.01 -41.36 43.83
CA SER A 97 1.80 -40.92 44.53
C SER A 97 0.90 -40.10 43.62
N ASP A 98 -0.38 -40.01 43.98
CA ASP A 98 -1.34 -39.13 43.27
C ASP A 98 -0.87 -37.70 43.25
N GLU A 99 -0.36 -37.17 44.38
CA GLU A 99 0.21 -35.85 44.53
C GLU A 99 1.38 -35.57 43.57
N GLN A 100 2.31 -36.55 43.44
CA GLN A 100 3.45 -36.41 42.53
C GLN A 100 3.04 -36.40 41.06
N LEU A 101 2.02 -37.16 40.70
CA LEU A 101 1.48 -37.17 39.35
C LEU A 101 0.77 -35.84 39.05
N GLU A 102 -0.09 -35.36 39.95
CA GLU A 102 -0.78 -34.10 39.84
C GLU A 102 0.22 -32.92 39.74
N GLN A 103 1.28 -32.94 40.53
CA GLN A 103 2.35 -31.94 40.46
C GLN A 103 3.05 -31.95 39.10
N ALA A 104 3.38 -33.11 38.55
CA ALA A 104 4.02 -33.24 37.24
C ALA A 104 3.06 -32.76 36.11
N GLN A 105 1.78 -33.05 36.23
CA GLN A 105 0.76 -32.58 35.28
C GLN A 105 0.60 -31.07 35.32
N THR A 106 0.48 -30.47 36.52
CA THR A 106 0.38 -29.02 36.68
C THR A 106 1.62 -28.32 36.13
N GLN A 107 2.83 -28.84 36.41
CA GLN A 107 4.05 -28.30 35.83
C GLN A 107 4.06 -28.32 34.30
N PHE A 108 3.58 -29.43 33.69
CA PHE A 108 3.48 -29.48 32.23
C PHE A 108 2.46 -28.47 31.70
N GLU A 109 1.27 -28.36 32.28
CA GLU A 109 0.24 -27.42 31.88
C GLU A 109 0.70 -25.96 31.94
N VAL A 110 1.41 -25.58 33.03
CA VAL A 110 2.00 -24.25 33.17
C VAL A 110 3.08 -24.01 32.10
N ALA A 111 3.98 -24.98 31.87
CA ALA A 111 5.03 -24.86 30.87
C ALA A 111 4.45 -24.79 29.45
N GLU A 112 3.37 -25.53 29.16
CA GLU A 112 2.65 -25.47 27.89
C GLU A 112 2.02 -24.11 27.67
N ALA A 113 1.33 -23.55 28.68
CA ALA A 113 0.75 -22.22 28.63
C ALA A 113 1.80 -21.12 28.38
N LEU A 114 2.97 -21.22 29.04
CA LEU A 114 4.08 -20.30 28.82
C LEU A 114 4.67 -20.41 27.41
N ALA A 115 4.85 -21.63 26.89
CA ALA A 115 5.34 -21.87 25.53
C ALA A 115 4.37 -21.28 24.50
N LYS A 116 3.06 -21.46 24.69
CA LYS A 116 2.04 -20.89 23.84
C LYS A 116 2.00 -19.34 23.90
N SER A 117 2.15 -18.78 25.08
CA SER A 117 2.29 -17.32 25.25
C SER A 117 3.50 -16.77 24.50
N ALA A 118 4.65 -17.44 24.59
CA ALA A 118 5.85 -17.04 23.88
C ALA A 118 5.68 -17.13 22.34
N GLU A 119 4.93 -18.12 21.83
CA GLU A 119 4.59 -18.24 20.42
C GLU A 119 3.71 -17.07 19.93
N TYR A 120 2.78 -16.62 20.74
CA TYR A 120 1.98 -15.41 20.44
C TYR A 120 2.87 -14.16 20.39
N GLN A 121 3.87 -14.07 21.29
CA GLN A 121 4.83 -12.96 21.27
C GLN A 121 5.67 -12.95 19.98
N VAL A 122 6.08 -14.11 19.48
CA VAL A 122 6.74 -14.23 18.16
C VAL A 122 5.82 -13.75 17.05
N SER A 123 4.56 -14.16 17.06
CA SER A 123 3.57 -13.73 16.06
C SER A 123 3.36 -12.22 16.06
N GLN A 124 3.28 -11.62 17.24
CA GLN A 124 3.17 -10.16 17.40
C GLN A 124 4.42 -9.43 16.88
N SER A 125 5.62 -9.89 17.24
CA SER A 125 6.88 -9.30 16.77
C SER A 125 7.03 -9.43 15.25
N ARG A 126 6.60 -10.56 14.68
CA ARG A 126 6.59 -10.77 13.22
C ARG A 126 5.62 -9.85 12.50
N ALA A 127 4.48 -9.53 13.11
CA ALA A 127 3.55 -8.53 12.57
C ALA A 127 4.18 -7.13 12.57
N GLY A 128 4.85 -6.74 13.65
CA GLY A 128 5.58 -5.48 13.73
C GLY A 128 6.70 -5.37 12.69
N LEU A 129 7.42 -6.46 12.42
CA LEU A 129 8.43 -6.48 11.36
C LEU A 129 7.81 -6.28 9.97
N ARG A 130 6.65 -6.91 9.69
CA ARG A 130 5.95 -6.68 8.42
C ARG A 130 5.55 -5.22 8.26
N GLU A 131 4.97 -4.63 9.31
CA GLU A 131 4.60 -3.21 9.29
C GLU A 131 5.81 -2.31 9.01
N ALA A 132 6.94 -2.53 9.68
CA ALA A 132 8.16 -1.77 9.44
C ALA A 132 8.68 -1.91 8.00
N ARG A 133 8.61 -3.10 7.41
CA ARG A 133 8.98 -3.36 6.01
C ARG A 133 8.02 -2.71 5.02
N ASP A 134 6.73 -2.69 5.32
CA ASP A 134 5.73 -2.01 4.50
C ASP A 134 5.96 -0.50 4.49
N GLN A 135 6.32 0.10 5.63
CA GLN A 135 6.68 1.50 5.71
C GLN A 135 7.97 1.79 4.91
N LEU A 136 8.97 0.93 5.00
CA LEU A 136 10.19 1.04 4.20
C LEU A 136 9.89 0.94 2.69
N ALA A 137 9.02 0.04 2.28
CA ALA A 137 8.65 -0.10 0.87
C ALA A 137 7.99 1.17 0.30
N LYS A 138 7.29 1.94 1.13
CA LYS A 138 6.66 3.21 0.76
C LYS A 138 7.65 4.36 0.53
N THR A 139 8.93 4.18 0.88
CA THR A 139 9.98 5.17 0.55
C THR A 139 10.34 5.21 -0.93
N VAL A 140 9.93 4.20 -1.69
CA VAL A 140 10.18 4.08 -3.12
C VAL A 140 8.86 4.17 -3.88
N LEU A 141 8.59 5.32 -4.46
CA LEU A 141 7.38 5.54 -5.25
C LEU A 141 7.62 5.08 -6.69
N ARG A 142 6.71 4.24 -7.16
CA ARG A 142 6.75 3.65 -8.52
C ARG A 142 5.50 3.98 -9.30
N SER A 143 5.60 3.99 -10.62
CA SER A 143 4.44 4.22 -11.48
C SER A 143 3.42 3.08 -11.35
N PRO A 144 2.13 3.39 -11.07
CA PRO A 144 1.07 2.39 -11.03
C PRO A 144 0.56 2.00 -12.44
N ILE A 145 0.83 2.82 -13.46
CA ILE A 145 0.37 2.65 -14.85
C ILE A 145 1.51 2.86 -15.83
N ASP A 146 1.32 2.38 -17.06
CA ASP A 146 2.10 2.81 -18.21
C ASP A 146 1.60 4.18 -18.67
N GLY A 147 2.52 5.09 -19.00
CA GLY A 147 2.11 6.42 -19.42
C GLY A 147 3.25 7.39 -19.58
N GLN A 148 2.94 8.66 -19.46
CA GLN A 148 3.89 9.76 -19.52
C GLN A 148 3.73 10.66 -18.29
N VAL A 149 4.85 11.10 -17.74
CA VAL A 149 4.87 12.09 -16.65
C VAL A 149 4.41 13.43 -17.20
N THR A 150 3.24 13.89 -16.78
CA THR A 150 2.65 15.14 -17.26
C THR A 150 2.90 16.31 -16.31
N ARG A 151 3.20 16.02 -15.05
CA ARG A 151 3.50 17.05 -14.04
C ARG A 151 4.43 16.50 -12.98
N VAL A 152 5.44 17.29 -12.60
CA VAL A 152 6.27 17.09 -11.41
C VAL A 152 6.08 18.33 -10.52
N ALA A 153 5.51 18.13 -9.33
CA ALA A 153 5.08 19.22 -8.44
C ALA A 153 6.10 19.47 -7.30
N VAL A 154 7.20 18.72 -7.25
CA VAL A 154 8.18 18.76 -6.15
C VAL A 154 9.60 18.75 -6.69
N GLU A 155 10.55 19.18 -5.85
CA GLU A 155 11.98 19.18 -6.15
C GLU A 155 12.76 18.26 -5.20
N GLU A 156 13.96 17.84 -5.61
CA GLU A 156 14.87 17.11 -4.74
C GLU A 156 15.29 17.96 -3.54
N GLY A 157 15.25 17.38 -2.35
CA GLY A 157 15.52 18.07 -1.09
C GLY A 157 14.27 18.52 -0.36
N GLU A 158 13.12 18.59 -1.00
CA GLU A 158 11.83 18.91 -0.36
C GLU A 158 11.35 17.76 0.52
N VAL A 159 10.40 18.07 1.41
CA VAL A 159 9.79 17.09 2.31
C VAL A 159 8.45 16.67 1.74
N ALA A 160 8.35 15.39 1.37
CA ALA A 160 7.07 14.77 1.06
C ALA A 160 6.25 14.61 2.35
N VAL A 161 4.96 14.94 2.25
CA VAL A 161 3.99 14.73 3.35
C VAL A 161 2.80 13.93 2.83
N PRO A 162 2.15 13.13 3.68
CA PRO A 162 0.97 12.37 3.29
C PRO A 162 -0.14 13.28 2.74
N GLY A 163 -0.71 12.92 1.60
CA GLY A 163 -1.71 13.70 0.88
C GLY A 163 -3.10 13.78 1.54
N THR A 164 -3.21 13.39 2.82
CA THR A 164 -4.49 13.38 3.56
C THR A 164 -5.00 14.76 3.95
N PHE A 165 -4.15 15.79 3.93
CA PHE A 165 -4.52 17.13 4.40
C PHE A 165 -4.95 18.10 3.30
N SER A 166 -4.46 17.94 2.08
CA SER A 166 -4.85 18.74 0.91
C SER A 166 -4.40 18.04 -0.36
N ARG A 167 -5.28 17.99 -1.35
CA ARG A 167 -4.94 17.40 -2.67
C ARG A 167 -3.78 18.16 -3.35
N GLU A 168 -3.60 19.42 -3.05
CA GLU A 168 -2.55 20.27 -3.64
C GLU A 168 -1.19 20.10 -2.93
N THR A 169 -1.18 19.93 -1.60
CA THR A 169 0.07 19.81 -0.81
C THR A 169 0.66 18.41 -0.81
N GLY A 170 -0.13 17.37 -1.08
CA GLY A 170 0.33 15.98 -1.13
C GLY A 170 0.70 15.47 -2.51
N LEU A 171 0.40 16.24 -3.56
CA LEU A 171 0.70 15.86 -4.94
C LEU A 171 2.19 15.99 -5.22
N LEU A 172 2.82 14.88 -5.57
CA LEU A 172 4.25 14.86 -5.94
C LEU A 172 4.43 14.87 -7.47
N MET A 173 3.61 14.10 -8.18
CA MET A 173 3.73 13.88 -9.62
C MET A 173 2.41 13.41 -10.20
N THR A 174 2.17 13.67 -11.50
CA THR A 174 1.04 13.09 -12.24
C THR A 174 1.57 12.27 -13.41
N VAL A 175 1.08 11.04 -13.52
CA VAL A 175 1.34 10.16 -14.67
C VAL A 175 0.04 9.96 -15.44
N SER A 176 0.07 10.24 -16.74
CA SER A 176 -1.10 10.17 -17.61
C SER A 176 -0.90 9.17 -18.75
N ASP A 177 -1.90 8.36 -19.00
CA ASP A 177 -1.95 7.51 -20.20
C ASP A 177 -2.50 8.36 -21.36
N LEU A 178 -1.61 8.69 -22.28
CA LEU A 178 -1.91 9.48 -23.47
C LEU A 178 -2.30 8.62 -24.70
N SER A 179 -2.46 7.31 -24.53
CA SER A 179 -2.88 6.41 -25.61
C SER A 179 -4.30 6.71 -26.10
N VAL A 180 -5.15 7.15 -25.18
CA VAL A 180 -6.51 7.60 -25.46
C VAL A 180 -6.69 9.00 -24.88
N ILE A 181 -6.99 9.94 -25.77
CA ILE A 181 -7.26 11.33 -25.41
C ILE A 181 -8.76 11.53 -25.41
N GLN A 182 -9.27 12.22 -24.41
CA GLN A 182 -10.66 12.65 -24.35
C GLN A 182 -10.75 14.18 -24.30
N VAL A 183 -11.83 14.69 -24.89
CA VAL A 183 -12.15 16.12 -24.86
C VAL A 183 -13.37 16.32 -23.97
N ASN A 184 -13.20 17.08 -22.90
CA ASN A 184 -14.29 17.49 -22.03
C ASN A 184 -14.82 18.81 -22.51
N VAL A 185 -16.04 18.82 -23.02
CA VAL A 185 -16.71 20.01 -23.53
C VAL A 185 -17.86 20.43 -22.61
N GLN A 186 -18.07 21.73 -22.49
CA GLN A 186 -19.23 22.29 -21.83
C GLN A 186 -20.26 22.65 -22.92
N VAL A 187 -21.41 22.02 -22.83
CA VAL A 187 -22.52 22.23 -23.78
C VAL A 187 -23.65 22.94 -23.06
N ASP A 188 -24.30 23.91 -23.76
CA ASP A 188 -25.45 24.64 -23.24
C ASP A 188 -26.63 23.68 -22.98
N GLU A 189 -27.44 24.01 -21.96
CA GLU A 189 -28.61 23.21 -21.56
C GLU A 189 -29.62 23.03 -22.70
N THR A 190 -29.73 24.00 -23.61
CA THR A 190 -30.64 23.94 -24.76
C THR A 190 -30.18 22.96 -25.83
N ASP A 191 -28.88 22.70 -25.91
CA ASP A 191 -28.27 21.85 -26.94
C ASP A 191 -27.96 20.44 -26.43
N VAL A 192 -27.78 20.25 -25.11
CA VAL A 192 -27.48 18.95 -24.51
C VAL A 192 -28.57 17.90 -24.78
N VAL A 193 -29.83 18.34 -24.89
CA VAL A 193 -30.99 17.47 -25.18
C VAL A 193 -30.87 16.78 -26.55
N ARG A 194 -30.08 17.33 -27.44
CA ARG A 194 -29.89 16.83 -28.82
C ARG A 194 -28.70 15.87 -28.92
N LEU A 195 -27.89 15.73 -27.88
CA LEU A 195 -26.71 14.89 -27.87
C LEU A 195 -27.05 13.48 -27.40
N HIS A 196 -26.61 12.50 -28.16
CA HIS A 196 -26.77 11.09 -27.81
C HIS A 196 -25.40 10.41 -27.71
N LEU A 197 -25.35 9.38 -26.87
CA LEU A 197 -24.16 8.54 -26.78
C LEU A 197 -23.85 7.90 -28.11
N GLY A 198 -22.61 8.02 -28.58
CA GLY A 198 -22.14 7.47 -29.85
C GLY A 198 -22.19 8.46 -31.03
N ASP A 199 -22.75 9.67 -30.84
CA ASP A 199 -22.74 10.70 -31.89
C ASP A 199 -21.30 11.01 -32.33
N SER A 200 -21.12 11.21 -33.64
CA SER A 200 -19.84 11.59 -34.22
C SER A 200 -19.56 13.07 -33.95
N THR A 201 -18.35 13.38 -33.62
CA THR A 201 -17.88 14.75 -33.34
C THR A 201 -16.60 15.04 -34.09
N ASP A 202 -16.49 16.23 -34.64
CA ASP A 202 -15.27 16.77 -35.20
C ASP A 202 -14.63 17.73 -34.24
N VAL A 203 -13.40 17.43 -33.86
CA VAL A 203 -12.61 18.22 -32.87
C VAL A 203 -11.53 18.97 -33.63
N THR A 204 -11.56 20.29 -33.57
CA THR A 204 -10.46 21.16 -34.03
C THR A 204 -9.69 21.66 -32.83
N ILE A 205 -8.38 21.69 -32.93
CA ILE A 205 -7.46 22.09 -31.85
C ILE A 205 -6.78 23.38 -32.30
N ASP A 206 -6.78 24.41 -31.46
CA ASP A 206 -6.17 25.70 -31.79
C ASP A 206 -4.69 25.61 -32.18
N ALA A 207 -3.96 24.63 -31.64
CA ALA A 207 -2.58 24.37 -32.00
C ALA A 207 -2.40 23.78 -33.42
N PHE A 208 -3.48 23.20 -34.00
CA PHE A 208 -3.48 22.56 -35.33
C PHE A 208 -4.77 22.93 -36.07
N PRO A 209 -4.91 24.20 -36.53
CA PRO A 209 -6.16 24.70 -37.07
C PRO A 209 -6.60 24.00 -38.37
N ASP A 210 -5.64 23.44 -39.12
CA ASP A 210 -5.89 22.75 -40.37
C ASP A 210 -6.16 21.25 -40.25
N THR A 211 -6.22 20.74 -38.99
CA THR A 211 -6.42 19.31 -38.72
C THR A 211 -7.68 19.10 -37.90
N SER A 212 -8.61 18.33 -38.42
CA SER A 212 -9.80 17.88 -37.72
C SER A 212 -9.63 16.44 -37.23
N PHE A 213 -9.94 16.18 -35.99
CA PHE A 213 -9.91 14.85 -35.39
C PHE A 213 -11.33 14.36 -35.17
N THR A 214 -11.64 13.18 -35.64
CA THR A 214 -12.97 12.59 -35.48
C THR A 214 -13.05 11.89 -34.13
N GLY A 215 -14.05 12.22 -33.31
CA GLY A 215 -14.36 11.60 -32.06
C GLY A 215 -15.77 11.05 -31.96
N ARG A 216 -16.12 10.48 -30.84
CA ARG A 216 -17.50 10.05 -30.52
C ARG A 216 -17.87 10.46 -29.12
N VAL A 217 -19.11 10.85 -28.92
CA VAL A 217 -19.68 11.15 -27.60
C VAL A 217 -19.71 9.88 -26.78
N ARG A 218 -18.90 9.84 -25.73
CA ARG A 218 -18.80 8.68 -24.82
C ARG A 218 -19.72 8.80 -23.63
N GLN A 219 -19.88 10.03 -23.12
CA GLN A 219 -20.66 10.29 -21.92
C GLN A 219 -21.25 11.69 -21.98
N VAL A 220 -22.49 11.82 -21.54
CA VAL A 220 -23.15 13.09 -21.28
C VAL A 220 -23.48 13.11 -19.79
N VAL A 221 -22.93 14.09 -19.06
CA VAL A 221 -23.17 14.27 -17.62
C VAL A 221 -23.94 15.55 -17.42
N PRO A 222 -25.20 15.50 -17.01
CA PRO A 222 -25.97 16.69 -16.67
C PRO A 222 -25.48 17.23 -15.33
N THR A 223 -24.48 18.12 -15.36
CA THR A 223 -24.00 18.87 -14.21
C THR A 223 -24.49 20.30 -14.34
N ALA A 224 -25.38 20.72 -13.46
CA ALA A 224 -25.67 22.12 -13.30
C ALA A 224 -24.44 22.78 -12.64
N ASP A 225 -23.74 23.63 -13.40
CA ASP A 225 -22.60 24.37 -12.86
C ASP A 225 -23.16 25.45 -11.92
N ARG A 226 -23.04 25.20 -10.61
CA ARG A 226 -23.32 26.23 -9.60
C ARG A 226 -22.11 27.14 -9.50
N GLN A 227 -21.93 28.00 -10.49
CA GLN A 227 -21.12 29.18 -10.25
C GLN A 227 -21.93 30.14 -9.34
N LYS A 228 -21.50 30.24 -8.10
CA LYS A 228 -21.78 31.39 -7.24
C LYS A 228 -20.47 32.00 -6.82
#